data_f4c229bc0804b251a9224a2742581c19
#
_entry.id   f4c229bc0804b251a9224a2742581c19
#
_cell.length_a   1.000
_cell.length_b   1.000
_cell.length_c   1.000
_cell.angle_alpha   90.00
_cell.angle_beta   90.00
_cell.angle_gamma   90.00
#
_symmetry.space_group_name_H-M   'P 1'
#
loop_
_entity.id
_entity.type
_entity.pdbx_description
1 polymer ?
#
loop_
_entity_poly.entity_id
_entity_poly.type
_entity_poly.pdbx_seq_one_letter_code
_entity_poly.pdbx_strand_id
1 'polypeptide(L)'
;MVKIPENYTPSLGLYETQKAIGLIKNVFLVKICAALHLKRVTAPLFVDPSTGLNDDLNGVERPVEFDIPAVGGNAQVVHSLAKWKRLALHDYGFYVGNGLVADMNAIRRDEELDNLHSIYVDQWDWEKVIDRDTRNMAYLEDTVRRIVSAICGTLDELKWQFSGLSTELCRDVYFITAQELEDRYPDLTPKQRENVIVREHRTVFIEQIGGVLKSGKPHDDRAPDYDDWSMNGDLLFWHEPLGMALEISSMGIRVDENSLAAQLKIAGCEARAELPFHKMLLNGELPLTIGGGIGQSRLCMLLLGKVHIGEVQASLWDEETRRVCAEKGVILL
;
A
#
# COMPACT_ATOMS: atom_id res chain seq x y z
N MET A 1 13.32 -16.00 -0.26
CA MET A 1 13.19 -17.44 -0.63
C MET A 1 11.74 -17.85 -0.42
N VAL A 2 11.12 -18.42 -1.45
CA VAL A 2 9.71 -18.87 -1.43
C VAL A 2 9.50 -20.02 -0.47
N LYS A 3 8.42 -19.98 0.32
CA LYS A 3 8.04 -20.99 1.30
C LYS A 3 6.59 -21.42 1.07
N ILE A 4 6.38 -22.66 0.68
CA ILE A 4 5.04 -23.23 0.53
C ILE A 4 4.78 -24.18 1.70
N PRO A 5 3.71 -23.97 2.50
CA PRO A 5 3.36 -24.88 3.60
C PRO A 5 3.12 -26.30 3.10
N GLU A 6 3.57 -27.31 3.87
CA GLU A 6 3.52 -28.73 3.42
C GLU A 6 2.12 -29.22 3.09
N ASN A 7 1.10 -28.77 3.81
CA ASN A 7 -0.29 -29.19 3.64
C ASN A 7 -1.13 -28.16 2.88
N TYR A 8 -0.50 -27.23 2.15
CA TYR A 8 -1.25 -26.24 1.40
C TYR A 8 -1.99 -26.89 0.24
N THR A 9 -3.29 -26.63 0.18
CA THR A 9 -4.14 -26.96 -0.97
C THR A 9 -5.02 -25.76 -1.27
N PRO A 10 -4.96 -25.19 -2.48
CA PRO A 10 -5.81 -24.08 -2.87
C PRO A 10 -7.29 -24.43 -2.72
N SER A 11 -8.06 -23.58 -2.03
CA SER A 11 -9.52 -23.76 -1.87
C SER A 11 -10.29 -23.60 -3.18
N LEU A 12 -9.72 -22.90 -4.15
CA LEU A 12 -10.30 -22.66 -5.48
C LEU A 12 -9.31 -23.08 -6.57
N GLY A 13 -9.82 -23.78 -7.59
CA GLY A 13 -9.08 -24.06 -8.81
C GLY A 13 -8.80 -22.78 -9.62
N LEU A 14 -7.98 -22.90 -10.66
CA LEU A 14 -7.50 -21.74 -11.45
C LEU A 14 -8.64 -20.89 -12.01
N TYR A 15 -9.64 -21.51 -12.65
CA TYR A 15 -10.77 -20.80 -13.24
C TYR A 15 -11.60 -20.06 -12.18
N GLU A 16 -11.92 -20.71 -11.06
CA GLU A 16 -12.67 -20.10 -9.96
C GLU A 16 -11.84 -19.00 -9.27
N THR A 17 -10.51 -19.14 -9.18
CA THR A 17 -9.63 -18.11 -8.69
C THR A 17 -9.72 -16.84 -9.56
N GLN A 18 -9.72 -16.97 -10.89
CA GLN A 18 -9.87 -15.82 -11.79
C GLN A 18 -11.23 -15.12 -11.65
N LYS A 19 -12.32 -15.89 -11.48
CA LYS A 19 -13.65 -15.33 -11.21
C LYS A 19 -13.68 -14.58 -9.88
N ALA A 20 -13.07 -15.15 -8.84
CA ALA A 20 -13.00 -14.55 -7.52
C ALA A 20 -12.17 -13.26 -7.52
N ILE A 21 -11.04 -13.22 -8.23
CA ILE A 21 -10.24 -11.98 -8.42
C ILE A 21 -11.09 -10.89 -9.07
N GLY A 22 -11.82 -11.21 -10.14
CA GLY A 22 -12.73 -10.26 -10.80
C GLY A 22 -13.79 -9.73 -9.84
N LEU A 23 -14.38 -10.60 -9.03
CA LEU A 23 -15.36 -10.22 -8.02
C LEU A 23 -14.75 -9.29 -6.94
N ILE A 24 -13.59 -9.68 -6.38
CA ILE A 24 -12.88 -8.86 -5.39
C ILE A 24 -12.64 -7.46 -5.92
N LYS A 25 -12.06 -7.36 -7.12
CA LYS A 25 -11.70 -6.06 -7.71
C LYS A 25 -12.93 -5.17 -7.90
N ASN A 26 -14.05 -5.72 -8.35
CA ASN A 26 -15.29 -4.96 -8.56
C ASN A 26 -15.98 -4.58 -7.24
N VAL A 27 -16.17 -5.53 -6.34
CA VAL A 27 -16.89 -5.32 -5.07
C VAL A 27 -16.12 -4.39 -4.14
N PHE A 28 -14.82 -4.62 -3.99
CA PHE A 28 -14.01 -3.79 -3.12
C PHE A 28 -13.94 -2.33 -3.61
N LEU A 29 -13.74 -2.12 -4.91
CA LEU A 29 -13.74 -0.77 -5.47
C LEU A 29 -15.03 0.00 -5.18
N VAL A 30 -16.19 -0.65 -5.33
CA VAL A 30 -17.48 -0.02 -4.99
C VAL A 30 -17.57 0.31 -3.51
N LYS A 31 -17.17 -0.64 -2.63
CA LYS A 31 -17.25 -0.45 -1.18
C LYS A 31 -16.31 0.66 -0.69
N ILE A 32 -15.06 0.70 -1.18
CA ILE A 32 -14.10 1.73 -0.76
C ILE A 32 -14.51 3.12 -1.27
N CYS A 33 -15.02 3.22 -2.50
CA CYS A 33 -15.55 4.47 -3.04
C CYS A 33 -16.71 5.01 -2.21
N ALA A 34 -17.61 4.14 -1.77
CA ALA A 34 -18.73 4.52 -0.90
C ALA A 34 -18.25 4.91 0.51
N ALA A 35 -17.34 4.13 1.11
CA ALA A 35 -16.86 4.33 2.48
C ALA A 35 -16.08 5.65 2.64
N LEU A 36 -15.29 6.04 1.65
CA LEU A 36 -14.40 7.20 1.72
C LEU A 36 -14.85 8.39 0.85
N HIS A 37 -15.97 8.27 0.13
CA HIS A 37 -16.49 9.29 -0.82
C HIS A 37 -15.51 9.56 -1.97
N LEU A 38 -15.03 8.49 -2.63
CA LEU A 38 -14.07 8.58 -3.72
C LEU A 38 -14.75 8.51 -5.09
N LYS A 39 -14.10 9.15 -6.07
CA LYS A 39 -14.41 9.02 -7.51
C LYS A 39 -13.25 8.30 -8.20
N ARG A 40 -13.57 7.28 -9.00
CA ARG A 40 -12.53 6.64 -9.81
C ARG A 40 -12.11 7.56 -10.95
N VAL A 41 -10.80 7.74 -11.09
CA VAL A 41 -10.17 8.55 -12.15
C VAL A 41 -9.13 7.73 -12.89
N THR A 42 -8.73 8.20 -14.07
CA THR A 42 -7.57 7.65 -14.79
C THR A 42 -6.29 8.19 -14.19
N ALA A 43 -5.23 7.37 -14.20
CA ALA A 43 -3.92 7.74 -13.68
C ALA A 43 -2.83 7.48 -14.73
N PRO A 44 -1.68 8.20 -14.67
CA PRO A 44 -0.56 7.92 -15.55
C PRO A 44 0.12 6.60 -15.18
N LEU A 45 0.61 5.87 -16.20
CA LEU A 45 1.51 4.75 -16.01
C LEU A 45 2.97 5.23 -15.84
N PHE A 46 3.30 6.40 -16.38
CA PHE A 46 4.63 6.99 -16.34
C PHE A 46 4.52 8.52 -16.22
N VAL A 47 5.55 9.14 -15.70
CA VAL A 47 5.64 10.59 -15.46
C VAL A 47 6.98 11.12 -15.95
N ASP A 48 7.05 12.44 -16.20
CA ASP A 48 8.30 13.16 -16.43
C ASP A 48 9.06 13.26 -15.10
N PRO A 49 10.33 12.77 -15.01
CA PRO A 49 11.12 12.81 -13.78
C PRO A 49 11.37 14.23 -13.27
N SER A 50 11.40 15.24 -14.15
CA SER A 50 11.63 16.64 -13.77
C SER A 50 10.52 17.25 -12.92
N THR A 51 9.33 16.63 -12.89
CA THR A 51 8.16 17.11 -12.14
C THR A 51 8.25 16.86 -10.63
N GLY A 52 9.04 15.87 -10.21
CA GLY A 52 9.12 15.40 -8.83
C GLY A 52 7.92 14.52 -8.42
N LEU A 53 7.10 14.09 -9.37
CA LEU A 53 5.88 13.30 -9.09
C LEU A 53 6.16 11.82 -8.85
N ASN A 54 7.24 11.26 -9.40
CA ASN A 54 7.57 9.86 -9.12
C ASN A 54 8.01 9.68 -7.67
N ASP A 55 7.84 8.47 -7.16
CA ASP A 55 8.29 8.07 -5.83
C ASP A 55 9.68 7.44 -5.95
N ASP A 56 10.62 7.91 -5.12
CA ASP A 56 11.95 7.33 -5.04
C ASP A 56 12.01 6.17 -4.03
N LEU A 57 10.87 5.78 -3.45
CA LEU A 57 10.75 4.76 -2.40
C LEU A 57 11.76 5.05 -1.26
N ASN A 58 12.72 4.15 -1.07
CA ASN A 58 13.79 4.34 -0.08
C ASN A 58 14.99 5.13 -0.63
N GLY A 59 14.92 5.59 -1.90
CA GLY A 59 15.96 6.37 -2.56
C GLY A 59 17.09 5.55 -3.18
N VAL A 60 16.97 4.22 -3.20
CA VAL A 60 17.94 3.29 -3.79
C VAL A 60 17.36 2.54 -5.00
N GLU A 61 16.05 2.43 -5.09
CA GLU A 61 15.35 1.74 -6.15
C GLU A 61 15.42 2.55 -7.46
N ARG A 62 15.77 1.87 -8.54
CA ARG A 62 15.91 2.48 -9.86
C ARG A 62 14.61 2.39 -10.63
N PRO A 63 14.01 3.50 -11.10
CA PRO A 63 12.84 3.44 -11.97
C PRO A 63 13.14 2.79 -13.32
N VAL A 64 12.11 2.25 -13.97
CA VAL A 64 12.18 1.90 -15.40
C VAL A 64 12.01 3.19 -16.18
N GLU A 65 13.04 3.58 -16.89
CA GLU A 65 13.11 4.82 -17.68
C GLU A 65 13.20 4.53 -19.16
N PHE A 66 12.56 5.37 -19.98
CA PHE A 66 12.60 5.27 -21.44
C PHE A 66 12.46 6.66 -22.08
N ASP A 67 12.99 6.80 -23.27
CA ASP A 67 12.85 8.03 -24.08
C ASP A 67 11.51 8.08 -24.81
N ILE A 68 11.00 9.29 -24.98
CA ILE A 68 9.78 9.54 -25.76
C ILE A 68 10.12 10.56 -26.87
N PRO A 69 10.49 10.11 -28.08
CA PRO A 69 10.89 11.00 -29.17
C PRO A 69 9.84 12.06 -29.53
N ALA A 70 8.56 11.72 -29.40
CA ALA A 70 7.46 12.64 -29.72
C ALA A 70 7.38 13.87 -28.82
N VAL A 71 7.87 13.79 -27.58
CA VAL A 71 7.89 14.91 -26.61
C VAL A 71 9.30 15.43 -26.33
N GLY A 72 10.32 14.79 -26.87
CA GLY A 72 11.71 15.21 -26.73
C GLY A 72 12.31 15.04 -25.33
N GLY A 73 11.81 14.07 -24.55
CA GLY A 73 12.23 13.85 -23.17
C GLY A 73 12.17 12.40 -22.74
N ASN A 74 12.49 12.16 -21.48
CA ASN A 74 12.42 10.84 -20.84
C ASN A 74 11.18 10.75 -19.95
N ALA A 75 10.69 9.52 -19.77
CA ALA A 75 9.64 9.20 -18.80
C ALA A 75 10.09 8.04 -17.91
N GLN A 76 9.55 8.04 -16.70
CA GLN A 76 9.73 6.96 -15.74
C GLN A 76 8.40 6.29 -15.44
N VAL A 77 8.36 4.97 -15.50
CA VAL A 77 7.22 4.21 -14.98
C VAL A 77 7.11 4.51 -13.48
N VAL A 78 5.90 4.78 -13.01
CA VAL A 78 5.68 5.16 -11.62
C VAL A 78 6.05 4.03 -10.66
N HIS A 79 6.62 4.39 -9.50
CA HIS A 79 6.76 3.50 -8.35
C HIS A 79 5.55 3.59 -7.41
N SER A 80 4.93 4.77 -7.33
CA SER A 80 3.64 5.03 -6.67
C SER A 80 2.98 6.27 -7.27
N LEU A 81 1.71 6.49 -6.94
CA LEU A 81 0.97 7.69 -7.34
C LEU A 81 0.79 8.67 -6.17
N ALA A 82 1.51 8.50 -5.06
CA ALA A 82 1.29 9.26 -3.83
C ALA A 82 1.28 10.78 -4.07
N LYS A 83 2.27 11.30 -4.79
CA LYS A 83 2.38 12.74 -5.10
C LYS A 83 1.43 13.16 -6.22
N TRP A 84 1.31 12.34 -7.26
CA TRP A 84 0.42 12.64 -8.39
C TRP A 84 -1.05 12.76 -7.96
N LYS A 85 -1.54 11.91 -7.07
CA LYS A 85 -2.94 11.95 -6.60
C LYS A 85 -3.29 13.30 -5.97
N ARG A 86 -2.39 13.85 -5.16
CA ARG A 86 -2.58 15.15 -4.51
C ARG A 86 -2.63 16.28 -5.53
N LEU A 87 -1.75 16.26 -6.54
CA LEU A 87 -1.80 17.20 -7.65
C LEU A 87 -3.10 17.07 -8.45
N ALA A 88 -3.51 15.84 -8.74
CA ALA A 88 -4.76 15.58 -9.47
C ALA A 88 -6.00 16.07 -8.71
N LEU A 89 -6.03 15.98 -7.39
CA LEU A 89 -7.13 16.56 -6.59
C LEU A 89 -7.21 18.08 -6.76
N HIS A 90 -6.07 18.76 -6.79
CA HIS A 90 -6.00 20.19 -7.06
C HIS A 90 -6.48 20.51 -8.49
N ASP A 91 -5.89 19.88 -9.49
CA ASP A 91 -6.14 20.19 -10.91
C ASP A 91 -7.57 19.86 -11.35
N TYR A 92 -8.18 18.82 -10.75
CA TYR A 92 -9.56 18.41 -11.05
C TYR A 92 -10.60 19.10 -10.18
N GLY A 93 -10.19 20.00 -9.28
CA GLY A 93 -11.08 20.79 -8.45
C GLY A 93 -11.85 20.00 -7.40
N PHE A 94 -11.23 18.98 -6.80
CA PHE A 94 -11.83 18.25 -5.67
C PHE A 94 -11.86 19.14 -4.43
N TYR A 95 -12.85 18.92 -3.57
CA TYR A 95 -13.09 19.73 -2.37
C TYR A 95 -13.14 18.87 -1.10
N VAL A 96 -13.07 19.53 0.06
CA VAL A 96 -13.04 18.88 1.37
C VAL A 96 -14.16 17.82 1.52
N GLY A 97 -13.77 16.66 1.99
CA GLY A 97 -14.65 15.52 2.18
C GLY A 97 -14.79 14.59 0.97
N ASN A 98 -14.26 14.96 -0.20
CA ASN A 98 -14.27 14.15 -1.42
C ASN A 98 -12.85 13.78 -1.86
N GLY A 99 -12.73 12.67 -2.55
CA GLY A 99 -11.45 12.17 -3.00
C GLY A 99 -11.52 11.39 -4.31
N LEU A 100 -10.37 10.94 -4.74
CA LEU A 100 -10.19 10.09 -5.92
C LEU A 100 -9.63 8.71 -5.53
N VAL A 101 -9.85 7.74 -6.41
CA VAL A 101 -9.14 6.47 -6.43
C VAL A 101 -8.74 6.16 -7.86
N ALA A 102 -7.54 5.62 -8.05
CA ALA A 102 -7.04 5.20 -9.35
C ALA A 102 -6.43 3.81 -9.27
N ASP A 103 -6.48 3.08 -10.39
CA ASP A 103 -5.70 1.85 -10.53
C ASP A 103 -4.26 2.23 -10.85
N MET A 104 -3.35 1.97 -9.93
CA MET A 104 -1.92 2.16 -10.08
C MET A 104 -1.29 0.84 -10.53
N ASN A 105 -0.45 0.93 -11.56
CA ASN A 105 0.40 -0.15 -12.03
C ASN A 105 1.84 0.33 -12.00
N ALA A 106 2.70 -0.35 -11.26
CA ALA A 106 4.09 0.01 -11.07
C ALA A 106 5.03 -1.15 -11.43
N ILE A 107 6.26 -0.82 -11.77
CA ILE A 107 7.33 -1.79 -12.00
C ILE A 107 8.46 -1.46 -11.02
N ARG A 108 8.70 -2.38 -10.09
CA ARG A 108 9.82 -2.32 -9.15
C ARG A 108 10.91 -3.27 -9.62
N ARG A 109 11.77 -2.79 -10.52
CA ARG A 109 12.75 -3.62 -11.24
C ARG A 109 13.79 -4.29 -10.36
N ASP A 110 14.07 -3.73 -9.18
CA ASP A 110 15.08 -4.20 -8.24
C ASP A 110 14.47 -4.98 -7.05
N GLU A 111 13.16 -5.36 -7.14
CA GLU A 111 12.45 -6.07 -6.08
C GLU A 111 13.00 -7.49 -5.87
N GLU A 112 13.18 -7.88 -4.60
CA GLU A 112 13.50 -9.25 -4.22
C GLU A 112 12.25 -10.11 -4.22
N LEU A 113 12.21 -11.14 -5.08
CA LEU A 113 11.04 -12.00 -5.23
C LEU A 113 10.90 -12.97 -4.07
N ASP A 114 9.70 -13.01 -3.49
CA ASP A 114 9.32 -13.95 -2.46
C ASP A 114 7.81 -14.30 -2.57
N ASN A 115 7.21 -14.80 -1.48
CA ASN A 115 5.78 -15.13 -1.47
C ASN A 115 4.87 -13.90 -1.69
N LEU A 116 5.31 -12.71 -1.28
CA LEU A 116 4.51 -11.49 -1.20
C LEU A 116 4.94 -10.39 -2.19
N HIS A 117 6.19 -10.47 -2.69
CA HIS A 117 6.78 -9.44 -3.53
C HIS A 117 6.92 -9.89 -4.97
N SER A 118 6.55 -8.99 -5.88
CA SER A 118 6.60 -9.15 -7.34
C SER A 118 7.20 -7.90 -7.98
N ILE A 119 7.84 -8.06 -9.12
CA ILE A 119 8.31 -6.93 -9.96
C ILE A 119 7.13 -6.03 -10.37
N TYR A 120 5.96 -6.61 -10.61
CA TYR A 120 4.74 -5.88 -10.90
C TYR A 120 3.96 -5.60 -9.62
N VAL A 121 3.60 -4.34 -9.38
CA VAL A 121 2.80 -3.89 -8.24
C VAL A 121 1.52 -3.24 -8.75
N ASP A 122 0.37 -3.72 -8.26
CA ASP A 122 -0.94 -3.16 -8.54
C ASP A 122 -1.62 -2.69 -7.25
N GLN A 123 -2.13 -1.44 -7.27
CA GLN A 123 -2.80 -0.86 -6.10
C GLN A 123 -4.09 -0.14 -6.50
N TRP A 124 -5.06 -0.08 -5.58
CA TRP A 124 -6.02 1.01 -5.54
C TRP A 124 -5.37 2.15 -4.77
N ASP A 125 -4.89 3.12 -5.51
CA ASP A 125 -4.28 4.32 -4.97
C ASP A 125 -5.38 5.38 -4.75
N TRP A 126 -5.60 5.77 -3.51
CA TRP A 126 -6.65 6.71 -3.14
C TRP A 126 -6.10 7.92 -2.42
N GLU A 127 -6.79 9.06 -2.57
CA GLU A 127 -6.45 10.31 -1.90
C GLU A 127 -7.72 11.13 -1.71
N LYS A 128 -7.86 11.80 -0.55
CA LYS A 128 -9.04 12.57 -0.18
C LYS A 128 -8.65 13.92 0.38
N VAL A 129 -9.35 14.98 -0.02
CA VAL A 129 -9.17 16.32 0.51
C VAL A 129 -9.73 16.42 1.92
N ILE A 130 -8.92 16.94 2.84
CA ILE A 130 -9.29 17.22 4.23
C ILE A 130 -9.06 18.69 4.56
N ASP A 131 -9.51 19.12 5.72
CA ASP A 131 -9.22 20.43 6.29
C ASP A 131 -8.28 20.34 7.50
N ARG A 132 -7.97 21.48 8.12
CA ARG A 132 -7.10 21.51 9.30
C ARG A 132 -7.75 20.87 10.51
N ASP A 133 -9.08 20.88 10.63
CA ASP A 133 -9.81 20.31 11.76
C ASP A 133 -9.79 18.76 11.72
N THR A 134 -9.78 18.18 10.52
CA THR A 134 -9.70 16.75 10.28
C THR A 134 -8.27 16.23 10.12
N ARG A 135 -7.25 17.10 10.13
CA ARG A 135 -5.84 16.72 10.09
C ARG A 135 -5.36 16.22 11.46
N ASN A 136 -5.79 15.02 11.86
CA ASN A 136 -5.46 14.42 13.15
C ASN A 136 -5.52 12.88 13.13
N MET A 137 -4.93 12.23 14.15
CA MET A 137 -4.88 10.77 14.26
C MET A 137 -6.28 10.13 14.33
N ALA A 138 -7.23 10.74 15.05
CA ALA A 138 -8.58 10.18 15.18
C ALA A 138 -9.28 10.04 13.82
N TYR A 139 -9.05 10.99 12.90
CA TYR A 139 -9.56 10.92 11.54
C TYR A 139 -8.87 9.83 10.70
N LEU A 140 -7.56 9.63 10.87
CA LEU A 140 -6.82 8.52 10.26
C LEU A 140 -7.37 7.19 10.75
N GLU A 141 -7.50 6.99 12.06
CA GLU A 141 -8.04 5.77 12.64
C GLU A 141 -9.48 5.46 12.17
N ASP A 142 -10.37 6.46 12.09
CA ASP A 142 -11.73 6.28 11.55
C ASP A 142 -11.67 5.84 10.08
N THR A 143 -10.76 6.43 9.31
CA THR A 143 -10.53 6.05 7.90
C THR A 143 -10.06 4.60 7.78
N VAL A 144 -9.13 4.16 8.64
CA VAL A 144 -8.67 2.76 8.70
C VAL A 144 -9.82 1.81 9.00
N ARG A 145 -10.66 2.12 10.01
CA ARG A 145 -11.84 1.29 10.37
C ARG A 145 -12.80 1.15 9.19
N ARG A 146 -13.02 2.23 8.42
CA ARG A 146 -13.86 2.20 7.20
C ARG A 146 -13.26 1.31 6.10
N ILE A 147 -11.95 1.36 5.91
CA ILE A 147 -11.23 0.49 4.95
C ILE A 147 -11.36 -0.98 5.37
N VAL A 148 -11.11 -1.30 6.64
CA VAL A 148 -11.26 -2.67 7.17
C VAL A 148 -12.70 -3.16 7.00
N SER A 149 -13.70 -2.32 7.25
CA SER A 149 -15.11 -2.66 7.01
C SER A 149 -15.37 -2.98 5.53
N ALA A 150 -14.78 -2.24 4.59
CA ALA A 150 -14.91 -2.51 3.15
C ALA A 150 -14.23 -3.84 2.76
N ILE A 151 -13.05 -4.14 3.32
CA ILE A 151 -12.32 -5.40 3.11
C ILE A 151 -13.14 -6.58 3.62
N CYS A 152 -13.60 -6.54 4.87
CA CYS A 152 -14.40 -7.60 5.46
C CYS A 152 -15.76 -7.78 4.74
N GLY A 153 -16.41 -6.69 4.33
CA GLY A 153 -17.63 -6.77 3.56
C GLY A 153 -17.42 -7.35 2.14
N THR A 154 -16.21 -7.23 1.60
CA THR A 154 -15.84 -7.92 0.35
C THR A 154 -15.67 -9.43 0.57
N LEU A 155 -15.06 -9.83 1.69
CA LEU A 155 -14.94 -11.25 2.06
C LEU A 155 -16.32 -11.90 2.26
N ASP A 156 -17.29 -11.19 2.90
CA ASP A 156 -18.63 -11.72 3.07
C ASP A 156 -19.30 -12.05 1.72
N GLU A 157 -19.16 -11.16 0.74
CA GLU A 157 -19.68 -11.38 -0.62
C GLU A 157 -19.00 -12.56 -1.34
N LEU A 158 -17.67 -12.70 -1.13
CA LEU A 158 -16.92 -13.83 -1.66
C LEU A 158 -17.41 -15.16 -1.07
N LYS A 159 -17.57 -15.25 0.25
CA LYS A 159 -18.04 -16.46 0.93
C LYS A 159 -19.44 -16.87 0.50
N TRP A 160 -20.28 -15.89 0.18
CA TRP A 160 -21.62 -16.19 -0.35
C TRP A 160 -21.56 -16.85 -1.73
N GLN A 161 -20.61 -16.47 -2.60
CA GLN A 161 -20.47 -17.07 -3.93
C GLN A 161 -19.54 -18.31 -3.95
N PHE A 162 -18.55 -18.35 -3.08
CA PHE A 162 -17.53 -19.41 -2.99
C PHE A 162 -17.54 -20.04 -1.60
N SER A 163 -18.46 -20.95 -1.35
CA SER A 163 -18.68 -21.58 -0.04
C SER A 163 -17.49 -22.39 0.50
N GLY A 164 -16.50 -22.68 -0.36
CA GLY A 164 -15.26 -23.39 0.04
C GLY A 164 -14.18 -22.47 0.66
N LEU A 165 -14.39 -21.15 0.71
CA LEU A 165 -13.45 -20.23 1.31
C LEU A 165 -13.53 -20.25 2.83
N SER A 166 -12.41 -20.58 3.47
CA SER A 166 -12.27 -20.66 4.94
C SER A 166 -11.61 -19.44 5.57
N THR A 167 -11.21 -18.45 4.77
CA THR A 167 -10.57 -17.21 5.28
C THR A 167 -11.46 -16.51 6.28
N GLU A 168 -10.89 -16.14 7.43
CA GLU A 168 -11.54 -15.35 8.47
C GLU A 168 -10.72 -14.09 8.75
N LEU A 169 -11.40 -12.94 8.87
CA LEU A 169 -10.77 -11.66 9.20
C LEU A 169 -11.41 -11.07 10.46
N CYS A 170 -10.59 -10.48 11.32
CA CYS A 170 -11.08 -9.67 12.45
C CYS A 170 -11.49 -8.28 11.95
N ARG A 171 -12.71 -7.84 12.31
CA ARG A 171 -13.21 -6.49 11.96
C ARG A 171 -12.70 -5.41 12.89
N ASP A 172 -12.36 -5.80 14.12
CA ASP A 172 -11.83 -4.87 15.11
C ASP A 172 -10.35 -4.62 14.83
N VAL A 173 -9.98 -3.35 14.73
CA VAL A 173 -8.61 -2.93 14.48
C VAL A 173 -7.93 -2.60 15.80
N TYR A 174 -6.80 -3.21 16.05
CA TYR A 174 -5.91 -2.84 17.15
C TYR A 174 -4.94 -1.78 16.67
N PHE A 175 -4.89 -0.63 17.35
CA PHE A 175 -3.99 0.48 17.04
C PHE A 175 -2.82 0.46 18.01
N ILE A 176 -1.60 0.65 17.51
CA ILE A 176 -0.38 0.70 18.30
C ILE A 176 0.66 1.55 17.56
N THR A 177 1.34 2.44 18.28
CA THR A 177 2.45 3.20 17.68
C THR A 177 3.68 2.32 17.50
N ALA A 178 4.53 2.66 16.51
CA ALA A 178 5.79 1.98 16.28
C ALA A 178 6.68 2.00 17.53
N GLN A 179 6.63 3.10 18.33
CA GLN A 179 7.40 3.20 19.58
C GLN A 179 6.84 2.29 20.68
N GLU A 180 5.53 2.24 20.89
CA GLU A 180 4.93 1.33 21.87
C GLU A 180 5.20 -0.13 21.51
N LEU A 181 5.22 -0.46 20.21
CA LEU A 181 5.55 -1.79 19.73
C LEU A 181 7.03 -2.14 20.00
N GLU A 182 7.93 -1.20 19.83
CA GLU A 182 9.35 -1.36 20.21
C GLU A 182 9.50 -1.52 21.72
N ASP A 183 8.87 -0.66 22.52
CA ASP A 183 8.94 -0.71 23.99
C ASP A 183 8.39 -2.04 24.54
N ARG A 184 7.37 -2.63 23.87
CA ARG A 184 6.79 -3.93 24.25
C ARG A 184 7.69 -5.12 23.89
N TYR A 185 8.42 -5.04 22.76
CA TYR A 185 9.25 -6.12 22.24
C TYR A 185 10.64 -5.61 21.82
N PRO A 186 11.46 -5.11 22.76
CA PRO A 186 12.73 -4.43 22.44
C PRO A 186 13.76 -5.32 21.72
N ASP A 187 13.74 -6.62 22.02
CA ASP A 187 14.71 -7.59 21.49
C ASP A 187 14.33 -8.16 20.10
N LEU A 188 13.13 -7.83 19.60
CA LEU A 188 12.66 -8.31 18.32
C LEU A 188 12.95 -7.32 17.20
N THR A 189 13.19 -7.83 16.00
CA THR A 189 13.25 -7.00 14.78
C THR A 189 11.85 -6.44 14.44
N PRO A 190 11.74 -5.34 13.66
CA PRO A 190 10.44 -4.78 13.25
C PRO A 190 9.49 -5.85 12.68
N LYS A 191 9.93 -6.67 11.74
CA LYS A 191 9.09 -7.74 11.14
C LYS A 191 8.70 -8.84 12.15
N GLN A 192 9.54 -9.13 13.15
CA GLN A 192 9.16 -10.04 14.23
C GLN A 192 8.12 -9.42 15.15
N ARG A 193 8.23 -8.11 15.46
CA ARG A 193 7.25 -7.35 16.23
C ARG A 193 5.89 -7.35 15.54
N GLU A 194 5.85 -7.08 14.23
CA GLU A 194 4.64 -7.16 13.40
C GLU A 194 3.98 -8.54 13.51
N ASN A 195 4.77 -9.60 13.32
CA ASN A 195 4.23 -10.98 13.37
C ASN A 195 3.63 -11.33 14.74
N VAL A 196 4.26 -10.90 15.85
CA VAL A 196 3.74 -11.18 17.19
C VAL A 196 2.44 -10.43 17.43
N ILE A 197 2.40 -9.13 17.19
CA ILE A 197 1.23 -8.29 17.50
C ILE A 197 0.04 -8.62 16.58
N VAL A 198 0.28 -8.87 15.28
CA VAL A 198 -0.77 -9.23 14.33
C VAL A 198 -1.29 -10.64 14.57
N ARG A 199 -0.46 -11.56 15.01
CA ARG A 199 -0.92 -12.90 15.46
C ARG A 199 -1.89 -12.80 16.63
N GLU A 200 -1.62 -11.90 17.59
CA GLU A 200 -2.44 -11.69 18.79
C GLU A 200 -3.78 -11.03 18.45
N HIS A 201 -3.75 -9.93 17.71
CA HIS A 201 -4.92 -9.07 17.46
C HIS A 201 -5.59 -9.29 16.09
N ARG A 202 -4.99 -10.05 15.18
CA ARG A 202 -5.49 -10.45 13.86
C ARG A 202 -5.56 -9.32 12.83
N THR A 203 -5.96 -8.12 13.20
CA THR A 203 -5.99 -6.91 12.38
C THR A 203 -5.38 -5.77 13.17
N VAL A 204 -4.28 -5.22 12.68
CA VAL A 204 -3.48 -4.20 13.38
C VAL A 204 -3.18 -3.04 12.46
N PHE A 205 -3.26 -1.83 12.99
CA PHE A 205 -2.69 -0.65 12.35
C PHE A 205 -1.52 -0.14 13.20
N ILE A 206 -0.31 -0.20 12.62
CA ILE A 206 0.91 0.28 13.27
C ILE A 206 1.09 1.73 12.86
N GLU A 207 1.10 2.63 13.83
CA GLU A 207 1.11 4.07 13.63
C GLU A 207 2.50 4.68 13.76
N GLN A 208 2.70 5.87 13.15
CA GLN A 208 3.89 6.71 13.31
C GLN A 208 5.18 6.03 12.82
N ILE A 209 5.14 5.59 11.56
CA ILE A 209 6.27 4.95 10.89
C ILE A 209 7.08 6.00 10.12
N GLY A 210 8.42 5.86 10.13
CA GLY A 210 9.37 6.71 9.40
C GLY A 210 10.27 7.55 10.32
N GLY A 211 9.76 7.95 11.49
CA GLY A 211 10.55 8.62 12.51
C GLY A 211 11.54 7.68 13.23
N VAL A 212 12.62 8.25 13.75
CA VAL A 212 13.62 7.50 14.53
C VAL A 212 13.04 7.14 15.91
N LEU A 213 13.05 5.86 16.27
CA LEU A 213 12.60 5.34 17.55
C LEU A 213 13.70 5.51 18.65
N LYS A 214 13.37 5.16 19.89
CA LYS A 214 14.32 5.23 21.02
C LYS A 214 15.58 4.39 20.82
N SER A 215 15.50 3.32 20.04
CA SER A 215 16.67 2.50 19.64
C SER A 215 17.64 3.22 18.70
N GLY A 216 17.28 4.38 18.17
CA GLY A 216 18.06 5.11 17.17
C GLY A 216 17.83 4.67 15.73
N LYS A 217 16.83 3.81 15.48
CA LYS A 217 16.45 3.34 14.14
C LYS A 217 14.95 3.54 13.91
N PRO A 218 14.49 3.73 12.66
CA PRO A 218 13.07 3.71 12.38
C PRO A 218 12.49 2.30 12.49
N HIS A 219 11.17 2.18 12.58
CA HIS A 219 10.49 0.89 12.47
C HIS A 219 10.60 0.34 11.05
N ASP A 220 10.35 1.20 10.08
CA ASP A 220 10.54 0.95 8.65
C ASP A 220 10.88 2.27 7.96
N ASP A 221 11.54 2.19 6.79
CA ASP A 221 11.88 3.37 6.01
C ASP A 221 10.63 3.97 5.35
N ARG A 222 10.59 5.31 5.24
CA ARG A 222 9.49 6.03 4.58
C ARG A 222 10.05 7.21 3.80
N ALA A 223 9.56 7.39 2.57
CA ALA A 223 9.82 8.60 1.82
C ALA A 223 9.37 9.84 2.61
N PRO A 224 10.14 10.94 2.59
CA PRO A 224 9.86 12.10 3.43
C PRO A 224 8.81 13.06 2.84
N ASP A 225 8.33 12.82 1.63
CA ASP A 225 7.68 13.85 0.81
C ASP A 225 6.21 13.56 0.47
N TYR A 226 5.57 12.59 1.14
CA TYR A 226 4.12 12.42 1.03
C TYR A 226 3.41 12.14 2.35
N ASP A 227 3.78 11.13 3.15
CA ASP A 227 3.15 10.89 4.47
C ASP A 227 3.80 11.72 5.57
N ASP A 228 2.99 12.32 6.43
CA ASP A 228 3.46 12.88 7.69
C ASP A 228 3.78 11.72 8.65
N TRP A 229 5.03 11.54 9.02
CA TRP A 229 5.50 10.41 9.84
C TRP A 229 4.87 10.35 11.23
N SER A 230 4.30 11.47 11.71
CA SER A 230 3.55 11.50 12.97
C SER A 230 2.10 11.08 12.84
N MET A 231 1.58 10.95 11.60
CA MET A 231 0.18 10.67 11.29
C MET A 231 0.01 9.71 10.12
N ASN A 232 0.80 8.66 10.09
CA ASN A 232 0.75 7.59 9.09
C ASN A 232 0.75 6.22 9.77
N GLY A 233 0.66 5.18 8.98
CA GLY A 233 0.84 3.80 9.45
C GLY A 233 0.53 2.76 8.39
N ASP A 234 0.71 1.50 8.80
CA ASP A 234 0.49 0.33 7.98
C ASP A 234 -0.63 -0.54 8.55
N LEU A 235 -1.53 -0.97 7.66
CA LEU A 235 -2.61 -1.90 7.96
C LEU A 235 -2.18 -3.32 7.64
N LEU A 236 -2.10 -4.16 8.67
CA LEU A 236 -1.69 -5.55 8.57
C LEU A 236 -2.81 -6.49 9.02
N PHE A 237 -2.91 -7.62 8.33
CA PHE A 237 -3.77 -8.73 8.71
C PHE A 237 -2.95 -9.99 8.96
N TRP A 238 -3.41 -10.84 9.87
CA TRP A 238 -2.83 -12.15 10.03
C TRP A 238 -3.21 -13.04 8.84
N HIS A 239 -2.21 -13.50 8.13
CA HIS A 239 -2.38 -14.42 7.01
C HIS A 239 -2.20 -15.86 7.49
N GLU A 240 -3.32 -16.54 7.75
CA GLU A 240 -3.32 -17.88 8.35
C GLU A 240 -2.52 -18.91 7.56
N PRO A 241 -2.65 -19.02 6.20
CA PRO A 241 -1.92 -20.02 5.45
C PRO A 241 -0.40 -19.89 5.52
N LEU A 242 0.14 -18.67 5.58
CA LEU A 242 1.58 -18.43 5.72
C LEU A 242 2.03 -18.32 7.19
N GLY A 243 1.10 -18.16 8.14
CA GLY A 243 1.41 -17.97 9.54
C GLY A 243 2.22 -16.68 9.81
N MET A 244 1.89 -15.59 9.11
CA MET A 244 2.60 -14.32 9.22
C MET A 244 1.69 -13.10 9.06
N ALA A 245 2.18 -11.94 9.47
CA ALA A 245 1.54 -10.67 9.19
C ALA A 245 1.67 -10.33 7.69
N LEU A 246 0.58 -9.88 7.08
CA LEU A 246 0.52 -9.42 5.70
C LEU A 246 0.07 -7.97 5.68
N GLU A 247 0.94 -7.07 5.26
CA GLU A 247 0.63 -5.68 5.01
C GLU A 247 -0.24 -5.55 3.75
N ILE A 248 -1.40 -4.94 3.91
CA ILE A 248 -2.37 -4.70 2.82
C ILE A 248 -2.33 -3.26 2.34
N SER A 249 -2.03 -2.32 3.23
CA SER A 249 -2.07 -0.89 2.90
C SER A 249 -1.11 -0.10 3.77
N SER A 250 -0.38 0.81 3.14
CA SER A 250 0.28 1.93 3.80
C SER A 250 -0.51 3.20 3.51
N MET A 251 -0.74 4.04 4.53
CA MET A 251 -1.55 5.25 4.40
C MET A 251 -1.22 6.27 5.48
N GLY A 252 -1.57 7.53 5.21
CA GLY A 252 -1.37 8.60 6.20
C GLY A 252 -2.08 9.90 5.85
N ILE A 253 -2.17 10.75 6.85
CA ILE A 253 -2.34 12.18 6.64
C ILE A 253 -1.08 12.66 5.91
N ARG A 254 -1.27 13.42 4.83
CA ARG A 254 -0.12 13.87 4.03
C ARG A 254 0.59 15.04 4.69
N VAL A 255 1.87 15.18 4.37
CA VAL A 255 2.67 16.31 4.83
C VAL A 255 1.99 17.65 4.50
N ASP A 256 2.08 18.60 5.41
CA ASP A 256 1.84 20.00 5.12
C ASP A 256 3.18 20.71 4.83
N GLU A 257 3.12 22.02 4.64
CA GLU A 257 4.29 22.85 4.36
C GLU A 257 5.39 22.73 5.43
N ASN A 258 5.00 22.55 6.70
CA ASN A 258 5.92 22.48 7.83
C ASN A 258 6.54 21.08 7.99
N SER A 259 5.69 20.04 7.96
CA SER A 259 6.16 18.66 8.09
C SER A 259 6.98 18.23 6.87
N LEU A 260 6.65 18.69 5.65
CA LEU A 260 7.49 18.47 4.47
C LEU A 260 8.90 19.05 4.67
N ALA A 261 8.99 20.33 5.03
CA ALA A 261 10.30 20.99 5.22
C ALA A 261 11.14 20.27 6.30
N ALA A 262 10.50 19.86 7.40
CA ALA A 262 11.17 19.14 8.48
C ALA A 262 11.64 17.74 8.04
N GLN A 263 10.80 16.97 7.37
CA GLN A 263 11.12 15.62 6.93
C GLN A 263 12.18 15.59 5.83
N LEU A 264 12.15 16.50 4.86
CA LEU A 264 13.21 16.64 3.85
C LEU A 264 14.58 16.91 4.50
N LYS A 265 14.62 17.74 5.55
CA LYS A 265 15.86 18.02 6.30
C LYS A 265 16.34 16.78 7.08
N ILE A 266 15.43 16.06 7.75
CA ILE A 266 15.77 14.83 8.49
C ILE A 266 16.34 13.78 7.53
N ALA A 267 15.74 13.63 6.34
CA ALA A 267 16.16 12.69 5.32
C ALA A 267 17.39 13.14 4.50
N GLY A 268 17.88 14.38 4.68
CA GLY A 268 19.03 14.93 3.95
C GLY A 268 18.77 15.11 2.45
N CYS A 269 17.53 15.39 2.07
CA CYS A 269 17.12 15.53 0.66
C CYS A 269 16.42 16.88 0.37
N GLU A 270 16.88 17.96 1.01
CA GLU A 270 16.34 19.30 0.90
C GLU A 270 16.29 19.81 -0.56
N ALA A 271 17.17 19.31 -1.42
CA ALA A 271 17.17 19.67 -2.85
C ALA A 271 15.84 19.34 -3.54
N ARG A 272 15.04 18.39 -3.04
CA ARG A 272 13.70 18.09 -3.58
C ARG A 272 12.74 19.28 -3.45
N ALA A 273 12.96 20.18 -2.50
CA ALA A 273 12.17 21.39 -2.34
C ALA A 273 12.13 22.27 -3.61
N GLU A 274 13.13 22.13 -4.50
CA GLU A 274 13.23 22.87 -5.76
C GLU A 274 12.37 22.26 -6.90
N LEU A 275 11.87 21.04 -6.74
CA LEU A 275 11.03 20.39 -7.75
C LEU A 275 9.61 21.02 -7.79
N PRO A 276 8.95 21.04 -8.96
CA PRO A 276 7.67 21.71 -9.14
C PRO A 276 6.59 21.29 -8.13
N PHE A 277 6.38 20.00 -7.93
CA PHE A 277 5.40 19.50 -6.96
C PHE A 277 5.69 20.00 -5.53
N HIS A 278 6.94 19.92 -5.10
CA HIS A 278 7.34 20.30 -3.74
C HIS A 278 7.20 21.80 -3.52
N LYS A 279 7.52 22.64 -4.53
CA LYS A 279 7.29 24.08 -4.49
C LYS A 279 5.82 24.43 -4.30
N MET A 280 4.91 23.81 -5.05
CA MET A 280 3.48 24.04 -4.89
C MET A 280 3.01 23.69 -3.47
N LEU A 281 3.52 22.59 -2.91
CA LEU A 281 3.18 22.17 -1.55
C LEU A 281 3.70 23.16 -0.50
N LEU A 282 4.97 23.55 -0.58
CA LEU A 282 5.60 24.50 0.35
C LEU A 282 4.96 25.89 0.28
N ASN A 283 4.44 26.29 -0.88
CA ASN A 283 3.71 27.54 -1.07
C ASN A 283 2.25 27.46 -0.59
N GLY A 284 1.77 26.28 -0.13
CA GLY A 284 0.38 26.10 0.29
C GLY A 284 -0.64 26.11 -0.85
N GLU A 285 -0.21 25.83 -2.09
CA GLU A 285 -1.07 25.79 -3.27
C GLU A 285 -1.86 24.46 -3.35
N LEU A 286 -1.32 23.38 -2.79
CA LEU A 286 -1.97 22.06 -2.83
C LEU A 286 -2.89 21.86 -1.62
N PRO A 287 -4.04 21.14 -1.77
CA PRO A 287 -4.94 20.88 -0.66
C PRO A 287 -4.28 20.00 0.42
N LEU A 288 -4.75 20.11 1.67
CA LEU A 288 -4.46 19.13 2.70
C LEU A 288 -5.19 17.83 2.37
N THR A 289 -4.51 16.70 2.54
CA THR A 289 -5.06 15.41 2.13
C THR A 289 -4.71 14.28 3.10
N ILE A 290 -5.52 13.22 3.02
CA ILE A 290 -5.24 11.88 3.54
C ILE A 290 -5.26 10.91 2.37
N GLY A 291 -4.37 9.94 2.36
CA GLY A 291 -4.35 8.97 1.28
C GLY A 291 -3.53 7.73 1.58
N GLY A 292 -3.57 6.79 0.64
CA GLY A 292 -2.85 5.52 0.77
C GLY A 292 -2.92 4.70 -0.51
N GLY A 293 -2.23 3.57 -0.49
CA GLY A 293 -2.30 2.53 -1.50
C GLY A 293 -2.76 1.21 -0.89
N ILE A 294 -3.70 0.53 -1.51
CA ILE A 294 -4.17 -0.79 -1.10
C ILE A 294 -3.76 -1.78 -2.19
N GLY A 295 -2.89 -2.73 -1.85
CA GLY A 295 -2.39 -3.73 -2.80
C GLY A 295 -3.51 -4.60 -3.35
N GLN A 296 -3.79 -4.53 -4.66
CA GLN A 296 -4.88 -5.31 -5.28
C GLN A 296 -4.58 -6.81 -5.22
N SER A 297 -3.40 -7.20 -5.65
CA SER A 297 -2.97 -8.61 -5.62
C SER A 297 -2.77 -9.12 -4.19
N ARG A 298 -2.22 -8.31 -3.27
CA ARG A 298 -2.11 -8.67 -1.85
C ARG A 298 -3.49 -8.87 -1.21
N LEU A 299 -4.46 -8.03 -1.51
CA LEU A 299 -5.84 -8.21 -1.03
C LEU A 299 -6.47 -9.49 -1.59
N CYS A 300 -6.30 -9.78 -2.88
CA CYS A 300 -6.75 -11.04 -3.47
C CYS A 300 -6.09 -12.24 -2.78
N MET A 301 -4.78 -12.18 -2.53
CA MET A 301 -4.04 -13.23 -1.83
C MET A 301 -4.59 -13.47 -0.41
N LEU A 302 -4.82 -12.39 0.36
CA LEU A 302 -5.41 -12.46 1.70
C LEU A 302 -6.80 -13.11 1.68
N LEU A 303 -7.71 -12.57 0.86
CA LEU A 303 -9.12 -12.97 0.87
C LEU A 303 -9.32 -14.41 0.34
N LEU A 304 -8.47 -14.86 -0.59
CA LEU A 304 -8.54 -16.21 -1.16
C LEU A 304 -7.66 -17.23 -0.43
N GLY A 305 -6.93 -16.80 0.61
CA GLY A 305 -6.04 -17.69 1.37
C GLY A 305 -4.91 -18.28 0.53
N LYS A 306 -4.39 -17.52 -0.45
CA LYS A 306 -3.30 -17.94 -1.34
C LYS A 306 -1.95 -17.72 -0.68
N VAL A 307 -0.99 -18.62 -0.94
CA VAL A 307 0.33 -18.59 -0.28
C VAL A 307 1.43 -17.95 -1.12
N HIS A 308 1.16 -17.65 -2.38
CA HIS A 308 2.09 -16.95 -3.26
C HIS A 308 1.33 -15.94 -4.10
N ILE A 309 1.88 -14.71 -4.21
CA ILE A 309 1.24 -13.62 -4.95
C ILE A 309 1.04 -13.98 -6.43
N GLY A 310 1.88 -14.82 -6.99
CA GLY A 310 1.76 -15.34 -8.36
C GLY A 310 0.52 -16.21 -8.60
N GLU A 311 -0.18 -16.67 -7.57
CA GLU A 311 -1.47 -17.36 -7.73
C GLU A 311 -2.61 -16.39 -8.08
N VAL A 312 -2.41 -15.09 -7.87
CA VAL A 312 -3.42 -14.03 -8.08
C VAL A 312 -2.93 -12.91 -8.99
N GLN A 313 -1.68 -12.96 -9.43
CA GLN A 313 -1.06 -11.94 -10.26
C GLN A 313 -0.19 -12.57 -11.35
N ALA A 314 -0.44 -12.25 -12.61
CA ALA A 314 0.45 -12.60 -13.71
C ALA A 314 1.70 -11.72 -13.67
N SER A 315 2.88 -12.34 -13.58
CA SER A 315 4.18 -11.66 -13.51
C SER A 315 5.30 -12.56 -14.05
N LEU A 316 6.54 -12.13 -13.85
CA LEU A 316 7.72 -12.93 -14.18
C LEU A 316 8.32 -13.49 -12.88
N TRP A 317 8.69 -14.76 -12.91
CA TRP A 317 9.23 -15.48 -11.76
C TRP A 317 10.54 -16.16 -12.16
N ASP A 318 11.50 -16.20 -11.24
CA ASP A 318 12.73 -16.93 -11.40
C ASP A 318 12.50 -18.44 -11.44
N GLU A 319 13.49 -19.20 -11.91
CA GLU A 319 13.40 -20.65 -12.10
C GLU A 319 13.18 -21.39 -10.78
N GLU A 320 13.79 -20.94 -9.68
CA GLU A 320 13.66 -21.57 -8.37
C GLU A 320 12.25 -21.39 -7.83
N THR A 321 11.67 -20.19 -7.93
CA THR A 321 10.28 -19.92 -7.57
C THR A 321 9.32 -20.82 -8.34
N ARG A 322 9.51 -20.91 -9.67
CA ARG A 322 8.67 -21.79 -10.52
C ARG A 322 8.78 -23.25 -10.12
N ARG A 323 10.00 -23.71 -9.86
CA ARG A 323 10.27 -25.10 -9.45
C ARG A 323 9.59 -25.44 -8.12
N VAL A 324 9.83 -24.60 -7.09
CA VAL A 324 9.24 -24.82 -5.75
C VAL A 324 7.71 -24.79 -5.79
N CYS A 325 7.11 -23.85 -6.50
CA CYS A 325 5.66 -23.78 -6.67
C CYS A 325 5.11 -25.01 -7.39
N ALA A 326 5.73 -25.44 -8.49
CA ALA A 326 5.28 -26.60 -9.25
C ALA A 326 5.37 -27.91 -8.44
N GLU A 327 6.46 -28.14 -7.70
CA GLU A 327 6.64 -29.31 -6.81
C GLU A 327 5.58 -29.40 -5.72
N LYS A 328 5.03 -28.26 -5.28
CA LYS A 328 4.00 -28.15 -4.25
C LYS A 328 2.58 -27.97 -4.80
N GLY A 329 2.40 -28.06 -6.12
CA GLY A 329 1.09 -27.93 -6.77
C GLY A 329 0.52 -26.51 -6.75
N VAL A 330 1.34 -25.48 -6.53
CA VAL A 330 0.97 -24.07 -6.63
C VAL A 330 1.08 -23.61 -8.08
N ILE A 331 -0.01 -23.11 -8.63
CA ILE A 331 -0.08 -22.65 -10.01
C ILE A 331 0.16 -21.14 -10.03
N LEU A 332 1.23 -20.72 -10.69
CA LEU A 332 1.52 -19.30 -10.96
C LEU A 332 0.82 -18.87 -12.26
N LEU A 333 0.23 -17.66 -12.24
CA LEU A 333 -0.45 -17.06 -13.40
C LEU A 333 0.54 -16.54 -14.45
#